data_c89efa59604caf8982c653af8945b273
#
_entry.id   c89efa59604caf8982c653af8945b273
#
_cell.length_a   1.000
_cell.length_b   1.000
_cell.length_c   1.000
_cell.angle_alpha   90.00
_cell.angle_beta   90.00
_cell.angle_gamma   90.00
#
_symmetry.space_group_name_H-M   'P 1'
#
loop_
_entity.id
_entity.type
_entity.pdbx_description
1 polymer ?
#
loop_
_entity_poly.entity_id
_entity_poly.type
_entity_poly.pdbx_seq_one_letter_code
_entity_poly.pdbx_strand_id
1 'polypeptide(L)'
;SSAASDVYKRQNYEHILKIIANPNGIVLITGATGSGKSTTVYSMLQKLNREETNIITVEDPVEMNIEGVNQIQVNSDIGLTFANVLRSILRQDPNIILIGEIRDSETAKIAIRASITGHLVLSTLHTNNSLNTIERLLDMDVERYLLSSSLKGIVSQSLAKRLCPHCKKLVPTTCLLYTS
;
A
#
# COMPACT_ATOMS: atom_id res chain seq x y z
N SER A 1 -20.04 4.05 -22.21
CA SER A 1 -19.54 3.31 -21.02
C SER A 1 -18.04 3.47 -20.77
N SER A 2 -17.21 3.82 -21.78
CA SER A 2 -15.77 4.10 -21.56
C SER A 2 -15.54 5.39 -20.75
N ALA A 3 -16.28 6.45 -21.03
CA ALA A 3 -16.13 7.73 -20.35
C ALA A 3 -16.41 7.64 -18.83
N ALA A 4 -17.44 6.90 -18.41
CA ALA A 4 -17.74 6.71 -16.97
C ALA A 4 -16.61 5.94 -16.28
N SER A 5 -16.10 4.87 -16.89
CA SER A 5 -14.96 4.11 -16.34
C SER A 5 -13.70 4.97 -16.18
N ASP A 6 -13.43 5.87 -17.12
CA ASP A 6 -12.26 6.75 -17.07
C ASP A 6 -12.43 7.86 -16.02
N VAL A 7 -13.65 8.35 -15.82
CA VAL A 7 -13.96 9.30 -14.73
C VAL A 7 -13.72 8.67 -13.35
N TYR A 8 -14.21 7.45 -13.11
CA TYR A 8 -13.98 6.75 -11.83
C TYR A 8 -12.50 6.47 -11.57
N LYS A 9 -11.75 6.06 -12.59
CA LYS A 9 -10.30 5.86 -12.46
C LYS A 9 -9.58 7.16 -12.11
N ARG A 10 -9.95 8.26 -12.74
CA ARG A 10 -9.38 9.58 -12.46
C ARG A 10 -9.70 10.05 -11.04
N GLN A 11 -10.94 9.90 -10.58
CA GLN A 11 -11.34 10.23 -9.21
C GLN A 11 -10.55 9.43 -8.17
N ASN A 12 -10.42 8.11 -8.35
CA ASN A 12 -9.64 7.26 -7.45
C ASN A 12 -8.16 7.66 -7.44
N TYR A 13 -7.60 8.00 -8.57
CA TYR A 13 -6.23 8.49 -8.67
C TYR A 13 -6.04 9.81 -7.90
N GLU A 14 -6.95 10.77 -8.07
CA GLU A 14 -6.91 12.04 -7.34
C GLU A 14 -7.07 11.85 -5.83
N HIS A 15 -7.90 10.89 -5.40
CA HIS A 15 -8.01 10.51 -3.98
C HIS A 15 -6.71 9.92 -3.43
N ILE A 16 -6.08 9.02 -4.17
CA ILE A 16 -4.78 8.45 -3.79
C ILE A 16 -3.72 9.55 -3.65
N LEU A 17 -3.64 10.48 -4.61
CA LEU A 17 -2.70 11.60 -4.52
C LEU A 17 -2.93 12.47 -3.28
N LYS A 18 -4.18 12.73 -2.91
CA LYS A 18 -4.53 13.47 -1.69
C LYS A 18 -4.10 12.71 -0.42
N ILE A 19 -4.29 11.39 -0.41
CA ILE A 19 -3.93 10.54 0.74
C ILE A 19 -2.41 10.52 0.94
N ILE A 20 -1.63 10.33 -0.11
CA ILE A 20 -0.17 10.28 -0.01
C ILE A 20 0.49 11.66 0.12
N ALA A 21 -0.24 12.74 -0.08
CA ALA A 21 0.25 14.10 0.18
C ALA A 21 0.28 14.48 1.67
N ASN A 22 -0.25 13.62 2.56
CA ASN A 22 -0.14 13.83 3.99
C ASN A 22 1.32 13.73 4.44
N PRO A 23 1.79 14.61 5.32
CA PRO A 23 3.18 14.59 5.79
C PRO A 23 3.47 13.38 6.71
N ASN A 24 2.45 12.83 7.33
CA ASN A 24 2.55 11.68 8.24
C ASN A 24 1.27 10.85 8.20
N GLY A 25 1.34 9.66 8.78
CA GLY A 25 0.24 8.71 8.83
C GLY A 25 0.59 7.41 8.11
N ILE A 26 -0.32 6.46 8.13
CA ILE A 26 -0.16 5.20 7.42
C ILE A 26 -1.17 5.05 6.29
N VAL A 27 -0.69 4.62 5.14
CA VAL A 27 -1.48 4.26 3.96
C VAL A 27 -1.26 2.78 3.65
N LEU A 28 -2.35 2.03 3.56
CA LEU A 28 -2.31 0.59 3.37
C LEU A 28 -2.86 0.21 2.00
N ILE A 29 -2.16 -0.68 1.32
CA ILE A 29 -2.60 -1.25 0.06
C ILE A 29 -2.92 -2.73 0.29
N THR A 30 -4.15 -3.13 -0.05
CA THR A 30 -4.64 -4.48 0.22
C THR A 30 -5.19 -5.14 -1.04
N GLY A 31 -5.23 -6.45 -1.05
CA GLY A 31 -5.71 -7.26 -2.16
C GLY A 31 -4.99 -8.62 -2.21
N ALA A 32 -5.51 -9.52 -3.03
CA ALA A 32 -4.95 -10.84 -3.23
C ALA A 32 -3.50 -10.79 -3.77
N THR A 33 -2.78 -11.88 -3.66
CA THR A 33 -1.50 -12.06 -4.35
C THR A 33 -1.69 -11.88 -5.86
N GLY A 34 -0.77 -11.14 -6.50
CA GLY A 34 -0.85 -10.84 -7.92
C GLY A 34 -1.84 -9.73 -8.29
N SER A 35 -2.48 -9.05 -7.34
CA SER A 35 -3.39 -7.92 -7.62
C SER A 35 -2.68 -6.62 -8.02
N GLY A 36 -1.35 -6.58 -8.05
CA GLY A 36 -0.57 -5.41 -8.43
C GLY A 36 -0.26 -4.44 -7.28
N LYS A 37 -0.33 -4.89 -6.02
CA LYS A 37 -0.03 -4.05 -4.84
C LYS A 37 1.35 -3.40 -4.91
N SER A 38 2.40 -4.19 -5.18
CA SER A 38 3.79 -3.69 -5.30
C SER A 38 3.90 -2.63 -6.38
N THR A 39 3.30 -2.86 -7.55
CA THR A 39 3.28 -1.88 -8.65
C THR A 39 2.64 -0.55 -8.23
N THR A 40 1.52 -0.62 -7.51
CA THR A 40 0.82 0.57 -7.01
C THR A 40 1.66 1.32 -5.98
N VAL A 41 2.25 0.61 -5.02
CA VAL A 41 3.13 1.20 -4.00
C VAL A 41 4.35 1.85 -4.62
N TYR A 42 5.02 1.19 -5.55
CA TYR A 42 6.18 1.76 -6.25
C TYR A 42 5.81 3.00 -7.08
N SER A 43 4.62 3.00 -7.70
CA SER A 43 4.12 4.20 -8.39
C SER A 43 3.86 5.36 -7.41
N MET A 44 3.40 5.08 -6.19
CA MET A 44 3.27 6.09 -5.13
C MET A 44 4.65 6.61 -4.71
N LEU A 45 5.63 5.73 -4.47
CA LEU A 45 7.00 6.13 -4.11
C LEU A 45 7.63 7.01 -5.18
N GLN A 46 7.50 6.66 -6.46
CA GLN A 46 8.00 7.48 -7.57
C GLN A 46 7.40 8.89 -7.59
N LYS A 47 6.12 9.05 -7.20
CA LYS A 47 5.47 10.36 -7.09
C LYS A 47 5.96 11.17 -5.89
N LEU A 48 6.38 10.50 -4.83
CA LEU A 48 6.85 11.11 -3.59
C LEU A 48 8.38 11.33 -3.59
N ASN A 49 9.09 10.66 -4.48
CA ASN A 49 10.55 10.72 -4.56
C ASN A 49 11.01 12.07 -5.14
N ARG A 50 11.56 12.89 -4.26
CA ARG A 50 12.14 14.21 -4.54
C ARG A 50 13.51 14.28 -3.90
N GLU A 51 14.37 15.17 -4.36
CA GLU A 51 15.75 15.33 -3.86
C GLU A 51 15.80 15.59 -2.35
N GLU A 52 14.80 16.28 -1.80
CA GLU A 52 14.74 16.62 -0.37
C GLU A 52 14.07 15.54 0.49
N THR A 53 13.60 14.45 -0.10
CA THR A 53 12.81 13.43 0.60
C THR A 53 13.66 12.21 0.90
N ASN A 54 13.92 11.94 2.17
CA ASN A 54 14.57 10.69 2.58
C ASN A 54 13.54 9.55 2.61
N ILE A 55 13.61 8.67 1.60
CA ILE A 55 12.75 7.49 1.47
C ILE A 55 13.55 6.25 1.80
N ILE A 56 13.07 5.45 2.75
CA ILE A 56 13.68 4.17 3.09
C ILE A 56 12.63 3.07 2.98
N THR A 57 12.98 1.97 2.33
CA THR A 57 12.12 0.81 2.20
C THR A 57 12.69 -0.42 2.91
N VAL A 58 11.80 -1.29 3.37
CA VAL A 58 12.11 -2.60 3.93
C VAL A 58 11.26 -3.64 3.23
N GLU A 59 11.86 -4.56 2.50
CA GLU A 59 11.16 -5.42 1.53
C GLU A 59 11.63 -6.89 1.61
N ASP A 60 10.78 -7.82 1.14
CA ASP A 60 11.04 -9.26 1.12
C ASP A 60 10.43 -9.92 -0.14
N PRO A 61 11.16 -9.98 -1.25
CA PRO A 61 12.40 -9.25 -1.60
C PRO A 61 12.16 -7.84 -2.16
N VAL A 62 13.24 -7.12 -2.50
CA VAL A 62 13.18 -5.91 -3.34
C VAL A 62 12.83 -6.33 -4.76
N GLU A 63 11.67 -5.93 -5.25
CA GLU A 63 11.17 -6.31 -6.58
C GLU A 63 11.83 -5.51 -7.72
N MET A 64 12.14 -4.25 -7.47
CA MET A 64 12.68 -3.34 -8.47
C MET A 64 13.46 -2.21 -7.79
N ASN A 65 14.64 -1.87 -8.30
CA ASN A 65 15.42 -0.75 -7.81
C ASN A 65 14.77 0.59 -8.22
N ILE A 66 14.68 1.51 -7.26
CA ILE A 66 14.20 2.88 -7.47
C ILE A 66 15.36 3.83 -7.18
N GLU A 67 15.77 4.60 -8.17
CA GLU A 67 16.82 5.60 -8.01
C GLU A 67 16.42 6.64 -6.95
N GLY A 68 17.36 6.98 -6.05
CA GLY A 68 17.12 7.95 -4.97
C GLY A 68 16.39 7.37 -3.75
N VAL A 69 16.12 6.07 -3.70
CA VAL A 69 15.47 5.39 -2.58
C VAL A 69 16.44 4.41 -1.91
N ASN A 70 16.53 4.46 -0.60
CA ASN A 70 17.32 3.52 0.20
C ASN A 70 16.49 2.25 0.44
N GLN A 71 16.75 1.18 -0.32
CA GLN A 71 16.00 -0.06 -0.26
C GLN A 71 16.77 -1.12 0.52
N ILE A 72 16.15 -1.69 1.56
CA ILE A 72 16.73 -2.71 2.42
C ILE A 72 15.93 -3.99 2.25
N GLN A 73 16.61 -5.06 1.84
CA GLN A 73 16.00 -6.38 1.79
C GLN A 73 16.18 -7.11 3.11
N VAL A 74 15.10 -7.66 3.65
CA VAL A 74 15.16 -8.49 4.87
C VAL A 74 15.90 -9.78 4.61
N ASN A 75 16.56 -10.28 5.66
CA ASN A 75 17.22 -11.57 5.67
C ASN A 75 17.11 -12.17 7.08
N SER A 76 16.12 -13.02 7.27
CA SER A 76 15.82 -13.61 8.57
C SER A 76 16.96 -14.50 9.10
N ASP A 77 17.77 -15.09 8.22
CA ASP A 77 18.86 -16.00 8.60
C ASP A 77 19.97 -15.29 9.42
N ILE A 78 20.10 -13.99 9.20
CA ILE A 78 21.06 -13.14 9.93
C ILE A 78 20.37 -12.18 10.90
N GLY A 79 19.09 -12.40 11.21
CA GLY A 79 18.31 -11.56 12.13
C GLY A 79 17.88 -10.21 11.58
N LEU A 80 18.04 -9.97 10.27
CA LEU A 80 17.59 -8.75 9.59
C LEU A 80 16.10 -8.87 9.26
N THR A 81 15.26 -8.83 10.28
CA THR A 81 13.80 -8.90 10.19
C THR A 81 13.16 -7.52 9.93
N PHE A 82 11.90 -7.49 9.48
CA PHE A 82 11.14 -6.24 9.33
C PHE A 82 11.20 -5.37 10.59
N ALA A 83 10.92 -5.94 11.75
CA ALA A 83 10.90 -5.21 13.03
C ALA A 83 12.28 -4.64 13.40
N ASN A 84 13.36 -5.43 13.24
CA ASN A 84 14.71 -4.98 13.57
C ASN A 84 15.20 -3.87 12.63
N VAL A 85 14.92 -4.02 11.33
CA VAL A 85 15.27 -2.99 10.34
C VAL A 85 14.48 -1.71 10.60
N LEU A 86 13.17 -1.79 10.85
CA LEU A 86 12.34 -0.63 11.15
C LEU A 86 12.85 0.16 12.36
N ARG A 87 13.24 -0.50 13.44
CA ARG A 87 13.84 0.18 14.60
C ARG A 87 15.11 0.93 14.26
N SER A 88 15.88 0.41 13.31
CA SER A 88 17.13 1.02 12.86
C SER A 88 16.90 2.22 11.94
N ILE A 89 16.02 2.10 10.97
CA ILE A 89 15.73 3.17 10.01
C ILE A 89 15.01 4.36 10.63
N LEU A 90 14.24 4.18 11.70
CA LEU A 90 13.62 5.27 12.44
C LEU A 90 14.64 6.22 13.08
N ARG A 91 15.90 5.82 13.21
CA ARG A 91 17.00 6.68 13.66
C ARG A 91 17.78 7.34 12.53
N GLN A 92 17.34 7.14 11.29
CA GLN A 92 17.95 7.70 10.07
C GLN A 92 17.15 8.89 9.52
N ASP A 93 16.22 9.41 10.34
CA ASP A 93 15.35 10.56 10.00
C ASP A 93 14.65 10.42 8.63
N PRO A 94 13.93 9.30 8.38
CA PRO A 94 13.21 9.11 7.13
C PRO A 94 11.97 9.99 7.08
N ASN A 95 11.69 10.60 5.93
CA ASN A 95 10.40 11.24 5.69
C ASN A 95 9.32 10.23 5.36
N ILE A 96 9.69 9.22 4.54
CA ILE A 96 8.79 8.19 4.04
C ILE A 96 9.40 6.82 4.29
N ILE A 97 8.59 5.93 4.81
CA ILE A 97 8.95 4.53 5.06
C ILE A 97 8.01 3.62 4.25
N LEU A 98 8.56 2.76 3.41
CA LEU A 98 7.82 1.64 2.86
C LEU A 98 8.14 0.37 3.64
N ILE A 99 7.11 -0.29 4.11
CA ILE A 99 7.18 -1.65 4.63
C ILE A 99 6.52 -2.55 3.60
N GLY A 100 7.29 -3.43 2.97
CA GLY A 100 6.81 -4.28 1.88
C GLY A 100 5.49 -4.97 2.25
N GLU A 101 5.42 -5.54 3.44
CA GLU A 101 4.17 -6.06 4.02
C GLU A 101 4.23 -6.11 5.56
N ILE A 102 3.06 -6.07 6.20
CA ILE A 102 2.89 -6.29 7.63
C ILE A 102 2.33 -7.69 7.85
N ARG A 103 3.13 -8.57 8.45
CA ARG A 103 2.76 -9.97 8.73
C ARG A 103 2.48 -10.25 10.21
N ASP A 104 3.07 -9.48 11.11
CA ASP A 104 3.08 -9.73 12.54
C ASP A 104 2.77 -8.48 13.38
N SER A 105 2.40 -8.71 14.63
CA SER A 105 2.00 -7.69 15.61
C SER A 105 3.13 -6.69 15.91
N GLU A 106 4.38 -7.17 15.96
CA GLU A 106 5.53 -6.32 16.28
C GLU A 106 5.77 -5.29 15.19
N THR A 107 5.83 -5.73 13.93
CA THR A 107 5.96 -4.87 12.76
C THR A 107 4.79 -3.88 12.65
N ALA A 108 3.55 -4.34 12.89
CA ALA A 108 2.36 -3.50 12.88
C ALA A 108 2.46 -2.36 13.90
N LYS A 109 2.81 -2.67 15.14
CA LYS A 109 2.94 -1.68 16.22
C LYS A 109 4.03 -0.66 15.94
N ILE A 110 5.18 -1.07 15.38
CA ILE A 110 6.26 -0.15 15.01
C ILE A 110 5.81 0.77 13.87
N ALA A 111 5.16 0.22 12.84
CA ALA A 111 4.65 0.96 11.70
C ALA A 111 3.65 2.05 12.12
N ILE A 112 2.69 1.69 12.96
CA ILE A 112 1.67 2.63 13.48
C ILE A 112 2.34 3.72 14.33
N ARG A 113 3.26 3.38 15.22
CA ARG A 113 3.98 4.39 16.02
C ARG A 113 4.79 5.33 15.15
N ALA A 114 5.51 4.83 14.16
CA ALA A 114 6.25 5.64 13.20
C ALA A 114 5.33 6.65 12.49
N SER A 115 4.15 6.20 12.06
CA SER A 115 3.17 7.05 11.36
C SER A 115 2.59 8.17 12.23
N ILE A 116 2.54 7.97 13.57
CA ILE A 116 2.09 9.00 14.52
C ILE A 116 3.22 9.98 14.83
N THR A 117 4.46 9.52 14.84
CA THR A 117 5.64 10.33 15.22
C THR A 117 6.23 11.14 14.07
N GLY A 118 5.51 11.34 12.98
CA GLY A 118 5.88 12.28 11.93
C GLY A 118 6.27 11.68 10.58
N HIS A 119 6.23 10.33 10.44
CA HIS A 119 6.61 9.66 9.19
C HIS A 119 5.38 9.28 8.35
N LEU A 120 5.49 9.42 7.03
CA LEU A 120 4.53 8.79 6.12
C LEU A 120 4.91 7.33 5.92
N VAL A 121 4.05 6.41 6.34
CA VAL A 121 4.27 4.97 6.22
C VAL A 121 3.38 4.41 5.13
N LEU A 122 3.97 3.73 4.16
CA LEU A 122 3.26 2.96 3.15
C LEU A 122 3.47 1.47 3.45
N SER A 123 2.42 0.66 3.34
CA SER A 123 2.60 -0.79 3.49
C SER A 123 1.52 -1.57 2.76
N THR A 124 1.77 -2.88 2.59
CA THR A 124 0.77 -3.79 2.05
C THR A 124 0.27 -4.78 3.11
N LEU A 125 -0.95 -5.24 2.91
CA LEU A 125 -1.57 -6.30 3.69
C LEU A 125 -2.29 -7.28 2.76
N HIS A 126 -2.27 -8.56 3.12
CA HIS A 126 -3.00 -9.60 2.41
C HIS A 126 -4.40 -9.76 3.00
N THR A 127 -5.30 -8.84 2.68
CA THR A 127 -6.71 -8.88 3.05
C THR A 127 -7.57 -8.59 1.82
N ASN A 128 -8.81 -9.07 1.80
CA ASN A 128 -9.67 -9.01 0.62
C ASN A 128 -10.35 -7.65 0.43
N ASN A 129 -10.49 -6.87 1.49
CA ASN A 129 -11.14 -5.56 1.46
C ASN A 129 -10.61 -4.65 2.59
N SER A 130 -11.03 -3.39 2.58
CA SER A 130 -10.59 -2.38 3.54
C SER A 130 -11.08 -2.64 4.97
N LEU A 131 -12.26 -3.23 5.15
CA LEU A 131 -12.79 -3.55 6.49
C LEU A 131 -11.98 -4.66 7.14
N ASN A 132 -11.74 -5.75 6.43
CA ASN A 132 -10.89 -6.85 6.91
C ASN A 132 -9.45 -6.39 7.21
N THR A 133 -8.99 -5.33 6.55
CA THR A 133 -7.68 -4.73 6.85
C THR A 133 -7.66 -4.13 8.26
N ILE A 134 -8.71 -3.42 8.64
CA ILE A 134 -8.85 -2.84 9.99
C ILE A 134 -8.94 -3.95 11.03
N GLU A 135 -9.79 -4.95 10.81
CA GLU A 135 -9.92 -6.10 11.70
C GLU A 135 -8.57 -6.81 11.88
N ARG A 136 -7.85 -7.06 10.79
CA ARG A 136 -6.54 -7.70 10.82
C ARG A 136 -5.51 -6.93 11.66
N LEU A 137 -5.52 -5.60 11.61
CA LEU A 137 -4.64 -4.79 12.45
C LEU A 137 -5.06 -4.84 13.93
N LEU A 138 -6.35 -4.90 14.23
CA LEU A 138 -6.85 -5.10 15.60
C LEU A 138 -6.45 -6.47 16.14
N ASP A 139 -6.52 -7.52 15.32
CA ASP A 139 -6.06 -8.88 15.66
C ASP A 139 -4.54 -8.94 15.91
N MET A 140 -3.78 -8.01 15.33
CA MET A 140 -2.35 -7.81 15.58
C MET A 140 -2.09 -6.94 16.83
N ASP A 141 -3.06 -6.78 17.74
CA ASP A 141 -2.99 -5.96 18.96
C ASP A 141 -2.65 -4.48 18.70
N VAL A 142 -3.03 -3.93 17.55
CA VAL A 142 -2.97 -2.49 17.33
C VAL A 142 -4.16 -1.84 18.01
N GLU A 143 -3.90 -0.90 18.89
CA GLU A 143 -4.94 -0.21 19.65
C GLU A 143 -5.80 0.68 18.74
N ARG A 144 -7.12 0.64 18.93
CA ARG A 144 -8.10 1.35 18.05
C ARG A 144 -7.84 2.84 17.95
N TYR A 145 -7.48 3.49 19.07
CA TYR A 145 -7.22 4.93 19.07
C TYR A 145 -5.97 5.31 18.29
N LEU A 146 -4.92 4.47 18.30
CA LEU A 146 -3.72 4.66 17.51
C LEU A 146 -4.03 4.50 16.01
N LEU A 147 -4.81 3.47 15.67
CA LEU A 147 -5.22 3.23 14.30
C LEU A 147 -6.07 4.40 13.75
N SER A 148 -7.04 4.88 14.52
CA SER A 148 -7.91 5.99 14.10
C SER A 148 -7.15 7.31 13.88
N SER A 149 -6.08 7.55 14.64
CA SER A 149 -5.26 8.76 14.51
C SER A 149 -4.24 8.69 13.38
N SER A 150 -3.75 7.49 13.07
CA SER A 150 -2.66 7.26 12.12
C SER A 150 -3.12 6.93 10.70
N LEU A 151 -4.23 6.22 10.54
CA LEU A 151 -4.69 5.70 9.25
C LEU A 151 -5.20 6.85 8.35
N LYS A 152 -4.55 7.06 7.20
CA LYS A 152 -4.94 8.07 6.20
C LYS A 152 -5.76 7.47 5.07
N GLY A 153 -5.56 6.20 4.77
CA GLY A 153 -6.34 5.51 3.74
C GLY A 153 -6.00 4.05 3.58
N ILE A 154 -6.96 3.31 3.04
CA ILE A 154 -6.79 1.93 2.61
C ILE A 154 -7.19 1.84 1.16
N VAL A 155 -6.28 1.38 0.31
CA VAL A 155 -6.51 1.13 -1.12
C VAL A 155 -6.72 -0.36 -1.32
N SER A 156 -7.96 -0.79 -1.52
CA SER A 156 -8.26 -2.18 -1.85
C SER A 156 -8.21 -2.38 -3.37
N GLN A 157 -7.43 -3.36 -3.83
CA GLN A 157 -7.09 -3.54 -5.23
C GLN A 157 -7.33 -4.97 -5.69
N SER A 158 -7.93 -5.09 -6.86
CA SER A 158 -8.09 -6.35 -7.58
C SER A 158 -7.88 -6.14 -9.08
N LEU A 159 -7.42 -7.19 -9.77
CA LEU A 159 -7.32 -7.18 -11.22
C LEU A 159 -8.58 -7.79 -11.84
N ALA A 160 -9.11 -7.12 -12.85
CA ALA A 160 -10.20 -7.63 -13.68
C ALA A 160 -9.70 -7.88 -15.10
N LYS A 161 -10.24 -8.91 -15.75
CA LYS A 161 -9.95 -9.17 -17.16
C LYS A 161 -10.48 -8.03 -18.02
N ARG A 162 -9.65 -7.51 -18.90
CA ARG A 162 -10.04 -6.48 -19.86
C ARG A 162 -10.34 -7.12 -21.20
N LEU A 163 -11.47 -6.73 -21.80
CA LEU A 163 -11.79 -7.16 -23.16
C LEU A 163 -10.79 -6.55 -24.14
N CYS A 164 -10.37 -7.35 -25.13
CA CYS A 164 -9.48 -6.90 -26.19
C CYS A 164 -10.11 -5.71 -26.94
N PRO A 165 -9.41 -4.58 -27.08
CA PRO A 165 -9.95 -3.41 -27.78
C PRO A 165 -10.24 -3.68 -29.26
N HIS A 166 -9.53 -4.63 -29.89
CA HIS A 166 -9.64 -4.94 -31.30
C HIS A 166 -10.74 -5.97 -31.62
N CYS A 167 -11.02 -6.92 -30.72
CA CYS A 167 -11.96 -8.02 -31.01
C CYS A 167 -13.23 -8.01 -30.14
N LYS A 168 -13.37 -7.07 -29.18
CA LYS A 168 -14.61 -6.94 -28.39
C LYS A 168 -15.79 -6.58 -29.28
N LYS A 169 -16.90 -7.28 -29.10
CA LYS A 169 -18.17 -7.02 -29.82
C LYS A 169 -19.26 -6.66 -28.81
N LEU A 170 -20.13 -5.72 -29.19
CA LEU A 170 -21.37 -5.47 -28.47
C LEU A 170 -22.33 -6.63 -28.71
N VAL A 171 -22.81 -7.23 -27.63
CA VAL A 171 -23.83 -8.30 -27.68
C VAL A 171 -25.06 -7.76 -26.94
N PRO A 172 -26.27 -7.94 -27.47
CA PRO A 172 -27.50 -7.58 -26.73
C PRO A 172 -27.53 -8.37 -25.41
N THR A 173 -27.81 -7.66 -24.32
CA THR A 173 -27.88 -8.24 -22.98
C THR A 173 -29.17 -9.08 -22.86
N THR A 174 -29.05 -10.36 -22.59
CA THR A 174 -30.18 -11.23 -22.25
C THR A 174 -30.34 -11.30 -20.72
N CYS A 175 -31.55 -11.57 -20.23
CA CYS A 175 -31.86 -11.65 -18.79
C CYS A 175 -30.94 -12.57 -17.99
N LEU A 176 -30.35 -13.58 -18.61
CA LEU A 176 -29.44 -14.56 -18.00
C LEU A 176 -28.07 -13.96 -17.59
N LEU A 177 -27.69 -12.78 -18.10
CA LEU A 177 -26.44 -12.10 -17.76
C LEU A 177 -26.51 -11.28 -16.47
N TYR A 178 -27.69 -11.12 -15.89
CA TYR A 178 -27.89 -10.39 -14.62
C TYR A 178 -27.90 -11.30 -13.38
N THR A 179 -27.82 -12.62 -13.54
CA THR A 179 -27.98 -13.62 -12.47
C THR A 179 -26.74 -14.47 -12.21
N SER A 180 -25.60 -14.12 -12.79
CA SER A 180 -24.32 -14.84 -12.57
C SER A 180 -23.28 -13.96 -11.88
#